data_30d02771631f2db92daa16620c7a009d
#
_entry.id   30d02771631f2db92daa16620c7a009d
#
_cell.length_a   1.000
_cell.length_b   1.000
_cell.length_c   1.000
_cell.angle_alpha   90.00
_cell.angle_beta   90.00
_cell.angle_gamma   90.00
#
_symmetry.space_group_name_H-M   'P 1'
#
loop_
_entity.id
_entity.type
_entity.pdbx_description
1 polymer ?
#
loop_
_entity_poly.entity_id
_entity_poly.type
_entity_poly.pdbx_seq_one_letter_code
_entity_poly.pdbx_strand_id
1 'polypeptide(L)'
;ISIGDAALASGLSESRMRTLARAQLGLPLSTWLIWRKLERAVRELREGSTLADAAAAGGFADQAHLARAMRRMFGITPRTAQR
;
A
#
# COMPACT_ATOMS: atom_id res chain seq x y z
N ILE A 1 2.27 -5.35 4.99
CA ILE A 1 1.34 -6.49 5.02
C ILE A 1 1.30 -7.19 3.67
N SER A 2 1.44 -8.49 3.69
CA SER A 2 1.28 -9.33 2.51
C SER A 2 -0.12 -9.95 2.50
N ILE A 3 -0.50 -10.53 1.37
CA ILE A 3 -1.79 -11.26 1.27
C ILE A 3 -1.80 -12.43 2.25
N GLY A 4 -0.67 -13.13 2.38
CA GLY A 4 -0.56 -14.25 3.33
C GLY A 4 -0.77 -13.82 4.77
N ASP A 5 -0.18 -12.68 5.17
CA ASP A 5 -0.35 -12.12 6.51
C ASP A 5 -1.80 -11.72 6.76
N ALA A 6 -2.44 -11.10 5.79
CA ALA A 6 -3.84 -10.72 5.90
C ALA A 6 -4.75 -11.95 6.01
N ALA A 7 -4.46 -13.00 5.26
CA ALA A 7 -5.22 -14.25 5.34
C ALA A 7 -5.09 -14.90 6.71
N LEU A 8 -3.89 -14.94 7.28
CA LEU A 8 -3.65 -15.47 8.62
C LEU A 8 -4.43 -14.69 9.67
N ALA A 9 -4.40 -13.36 9.58
CA ALA A 9 -5.08 -12.50 10.54
C ALA A 9 -6.60 -12.69 10.53
N SER A 10 -7.18 -12.96 9.36
CA SER A 10 -8.63 -13.10 9.21
C SER A 10 -9.11 -14.54 9.33
N GLY A 11 -8.20 -15.52 9.39
CA GLY A 11 -8.55 -16.93 9.45
C GLY A 11 -9.05 -17.49 8.13
N LEU A 12 -8.86 -16.81 7.02
CA LEU A 12 -9.24 -17.24 5.68
C LEU A 12 -8.02 -17.67 4.89
N SER A 13 -8.22 -18.57 3.92
CA SER A 13 -7.17 -18.90 2.99
C SER A 13 -6.88 -17.69 2.09
N GLU A 14 -5.67 -17.62 1.57
CA GLU A 14 -5.29 -16.54 0.67
C GLU A 14 -6.19 -16.49 -0.56
N SER A 15 -6.50 -17.64 -1.14
CA SER A 15 -7.38 -17.75 -2.29
C SER A 15 -8.77 -17.21 -1.98
N ARG A 16 -9.31 -17.54 -0.82
CA ARG A 16 -10.65 -17.10 -0.42
C ARG A 16 -10.70 -15.62 -0.16
N MET A 17 -9.65 -15.05 0.43
CA MET A 17 -9.56 -13.60 0.63
C MET A 17 -9.52 -12.86 -0.71
N ARG A 18 -8.80 -13.38 -1.71
CA ARG A 18 -8.77 -12.77 -3.03
C ARG A 18 -10.15 -12.77 -3.67
N THR A 19 -10.88 -13.85 -3.54
CA THR A 19 -12.24 -13.97 -4.07
C THR A 19 -13.19 -12.99 -3.39
N LEU A 20 -13.15 -12.90 -2.06
CA LEU A 20 -13.99 -11.98 -1.31
C LEU A 20 -13.66 -10.51 -1.62
N ALA A 21 -12.38 -10.18 -1.70
CA ALA A 21 -11.95 -8.82 -2.02
C ALA A 21 -12.46 -8.40 -3.40
N ARG A 22 -12.34 -9.28 -4.38
CA ARG A 22 -12.82 -9.00 -5.74
C ARG A 22 -14.33 -8.80 -5.78
N ALA A 23 -15.08 -9.61 -5.03
CA ALA A 23 -16.53 -9.52 -4.98
C ALA A 23 -17.02 -8.26 -4.26
N GLN A 24 -16.37 -7.87 -3.17
CA GLN A 24 -16.82 -6.78 -2.31
C GLN A 24 -16.19 -5.43 -2.68
N LEU A 25 -14.92 -5.43 -3.08
CA LEU A 25 -14.18 -4.20 -3.35
C LEU A 25 -14.11 -3.87 -4.84
N GLY A 26 -14.43 -4.83 -5.71
CA GLY A 26 -14.37 -4.65 -7.15
C GLY A 26 -12.95 -4.59 -7.70
N LEU A 27 -11.94 -4.99 -6.90
CA LEU A 27 -10.53 -4.98 -7.31
C LEU A 27 -9.77 -6.12 -6.62
N PRO A 28 -8.62 -6.54 -7.16
CA PRO A 28 -7.81 -7.59 -6.53
C PRO A 28 -7.32 -7.16 -5.14
N LEU A 29 -7.27 -8.13 -4.22
CA LEU A 29 -6.80 -7.85 -2.86
C LEU A 29 -5.38 -7.27 -2.84
N SER A 30 -4.50 -7.75 -3.72
CA SER A 30 -3.13 -7.22 -3.80
C SER A 30 -3.11 -5.73 -4.12
N THR A 31 -3.98 -5.26 -5.01
CA THR A 31 -4.11 -3.84 -5.34
C THR A 31 -4.60 -3.05 -4.14
N TRP A 32 -5.60 -3.57 -3.43
CA TRP A 32 -6.15 -2.93 -2.24
C TRP A 32 -5.10 -2.81 -1.13
N LEU A 33 -4.29 -3.85 -0.92
CA LEU A 33 -3.22 -3.81 0.08
C LEU A 33 -2.14 -2.79 -0.27
N ILE A 34 -1.77 -2.68 -1.55
CA ILE A 34 -0.84 -1.64 -2.00
C ILE A 34 -1.41 -0.25 -1.74
N TRP A 35 -2.68 -0.07 -2.03
CA TRP A 35 -3.38 1.17 -1.78
C TRP A 35 -3.30 1.57 -0.30
N ARG A 36 -3.52 0.61 0.61
CA ARG A 36 -3.42 0.85 2.05
C ARG A 36 -2.01 1.24 2.47
N LYS A 37 -1.00 0.59 1.90
CA LYS A 37 0.40 0.92 2.16
C LYS A 37 0.72 2.34 1.70
N LEU A 38 0.24 2.72 0.53
CA LEU A 38 0.43 4.06 -0.01
C LEU A 38 -0.25 5.13 0.84
N GLU A 39 -1.46 4.88 1.32
CA GLU A 39 -2.14 5.81 2.22
C GLU A 39 -1.29 6.11 3.45
N ARG A 40 -0.70 5.09 4.04
CA ARG A 40 0.14 5.23 5.23
C ARG A 40 1.41 6.03 4.91
N ALA A 41 2.06 5.74 3.79
CA ALA A 41 3.25 6.46 3.37
C ALA A 41 2.96 7.94 3.08
N VAL A 42 1.86 8.22 2.40
CA VAL A 42 1.46 9.60 2.08
C VAL A 42 1.16 10.39 3.36
N ARG A 43 0.51 9.76 4.32
CA ARG A 43 0.24 10.39 5.61
C ARG A 43 1.53 10.82 6.30
N GLU A 44 2.53 9.93 6.32
CA GLU A 44 3.84 10.24 6.89
C GLU A 44 4.52 11.40 6.15
N LEU A 45 4.46 11.43 4.82
CA LEU A 45 5.02 12.52 4.04
C LEU A 45 4.37 13.85 4.38
N ARG A 46 3.06 13.87 4.55
CA ARG A 46 2.32 15.09 4.89
C ARG A 46 2.63 15.58 6.30
N GLU A 47 3.02 14.68 7.19
CA GLU A 47 3.42 15.00 8.55
C GLU A 47 4.88 15.46 8.64
N GLY A 48 5.57 15.53 7.51
CA GLY A 48 6.93 16.03 7.44
C GLY A 48 8.02 14.98 7.55
N SER A 49 7.68 13.70 7.51
CA SER A 49 8.66 12.62 7.54
C SER A 49 9.49 12.61 6.28
N THR A 50 10.69 12.05 6.37
CA THR A 50 11.54 11.88 5.19
C THR A 50 10.94 10.83 4.26
N LEU A 51 11.35 10.84 2.99
CA LEU A 51 10.89 9.84 2.03
C LEU A 51 11.26 8.42 2.46
N ALA A 52 12.46 8.25 3.06
CA ALA A 52 12.89 6.97 3.58
C ALA A 52 11.99 6.48 4.71
N ASP A 53 11.66 7.38 5.65
CA ASP A 53 10.79 7.04 6.78
C ASP A 53 9.37 6.72 6.32
N ALA A 54 8.87 7.46 5.34
CA ALA A 54 7.55 7.21 4.76
C ALA A 54 7.50 5.84 4.08
N ALA A 55 8.57 5.46 3.36
CA ALA A 55 8.65 4.15 2.74
C ALA A 55 8.62 3.05 3.79
N ALA A 56 9.38 3.20 4.86
CA ALA A 56 9.40 2.23 5.95
C ALA A 56 8.04 2.12 6.64
N ALA A 57 7.39 3.25 6.92
CA ALA A 57 6.08 3.28 7.57
C ALA A 57 5.01 2.59 6.71
N GLY A 58 5.10 2.72 5.39
CA GLY A 58 4.17 2.08 4.47
C GLY A 58 4.49 0.60 4.21
N GLY A 59 5.65 0.12 4.67
CA GLY A 59 6.06 -1.26 4.42
C GLY A 59 6.67 -1.48 3.04
N PHE A 60 7.27 -0.44 2.45
CA PHE A 60 8.00 -0.56 1.19
C PHE A 60 9.46 -0.89 1.46
N ALA A 61 10.09 -1.57 0.50
CA ALA A 61 11.49 -1.98 0.65
C ALA A 61 12.45 -0.79 0.75
N ASP A 62 12.18 0.28 -0.04
CA ASP A 62 13.00 1.49 -0.07
C ASP A 62 12.22 2.65 -0.68
N GLN A 63 12.85 3.83 -0.75
CA GLN A 63 12.23 5.04 -1.32
C GLN A 63 11.89 4.86 -2.80
N ALA A 64 12.74 4.18 -3.56
CA ALA A 64 12.50 3.98 -4.98
C ALA A 64 11.26 3.11 -5.22
N HIS A 65 11.06 2.09 -4.39
CA HIS A 65 9.87 1.24 -4.45
C HIS A 65 8.62 2.07 -4.16
N LEU A 66 8.65 2.90 -3.12
CA LEU A 66 7.53 3.80 -2.80
C LEU A 66 7.23 4.75 -3.97
N ALA A 67 8.26 5.37 -4.55
CA ALA A 67 8.06 6.30 -5.67
C ALA A 67 7.42 5.62 -6.88
N ARG A 68 7.88 4.41 -7.21
CA ARG A 68 7.29 3.64 -8.32
C ARG A 68 5.83 3.28 -8.06
N ALA A 69 5.51 2.88 -6.83
CA ALA A 69 4.14 2.53 -6.46
C ALA A 69 3.22 3.75 -6.53
N MET A 70 3.67 4.90 -6.05
CA MET A 70 2.89 6.14 -6.11
C MET A 70 2.61 6.55 -7.55
N ARG A 71 3.62 6.46 -8.41
CA ARG A 71 3.46 6.81 -9.82
C ARG A 71 2.46 5.87 -10.50
N ARG A 72 2.52 4.58 -10.19
CA ARG A 72 1.62 3.59 -10.78
C ARG A 72 0.19 3.77 -10.32
N MET A 73 -0.01 4.01 -9.02
CA MET A 73 -1.36 4.00 -8.43
C MET A 73 -2.04 5.36 -8.47
N PHE A 74 -1.28 6.44 -8.30
CA PHE A 74 -1.83 7.79 -8.21
C PHE A 74 -1.43 8.69 -9.38
N GLY A 75 -0.42 8.30 -10.15
CA GLY A 75 0.13 9.14 -11.21
C GLY A 75 0.90 10.35 -10.68
N ILE A 76 1.30 10.35 -9.42
CA ILE A 76 2.03 11.45 -8.77
C ILE A 76 3.36 10.96 -8.21
N THR A 77 4.24 11.90 -7.93
CA THR A 77 5.53 11.61 -7.28
C THR A 77 5.41 11.90 -5.78
N PRO A 78 6.31 11.34 -4.94
CA PRO A 78 6.33 11.68 -3.51
C PRO A 78 6.48 13.18 -3.25
N ARG A 79 7.22 13.87 -4.10
CA ARG A 79 7.40 15.32 -4.02
C ARG A 79 6.08 16.06 -4.15
N THR A 80 5.24 15.63 -5.09
CA THR A 80 3.89 16.19 -5.26
C THR A 80 3.02 15.91 -4.05
N ALA A 81 3.13 14.73 -3.47
CA ALA A 81 2.33 14.33 -2.32
C ALA A 81 2.68 15.12 -1.05
N GLN A 82 3.87 15.69 -0.96
CA GLN A 82 4.29 16.50 0.19
C GLN A 82 3.69 17.91 0.21
N ARG A 83 3.12 18.35 -0.87
CA ARG A 83 2.54 19.68 -0.98
C ARG A 83 1.17 19.78 -0.31
#